data_0d934d888b00b26fd1438b19ab8429c3
#
_entry.id   0d934d888b00b26fd1438b19ab8429c3
#
_cell.length_a   1.000
_cell.length_b   1.000
_cell.length_c   1.000
_cell.angle_alpha   90.00
_cell.angle_beta   90.00
_cell.angle_gamma   90.00
#
_symmetry.space_group_name_H-M   'P 1'
#
loop_
_entity.id
_entity.type
_entity.pdbx_description
1 polymer ?
#
loop_
_entity_poly.entity_id
_entity_poly.type
_entity_poly.pdbx_seq_one_letter_code
_entity_poly.pdbx_strand_id
1 'polypeptide(L)'
;MFIRQIHYISLIHRNNRIMIFAMEWLNYHHLLYFWTVGRIGSVSRASAELRLTQATVSAQIKSLEQSLGEKLFHKSGRHLILTDTGKVVFRYAEEIFSLGQELMGTLKGRPQGRLARVNVGVTDIMPKLVAYRLIEPALKLKDPYRIICREGTNSELLAALAVHDIDVMLSDGPIDPAVNVKAFNHLLGECGVILLGAPQLAVKYRPRFPRSLDGAPFLLPTSNTTARRSIDQWLESENIRPTIVAEFEDSALLKVFGQRGLGVFVAPSVISAEVQRQYNVKVVGRLEGVTERYYAISLDRKLKHPAVVAISDAARARLGG
;
A
#
# COMPACT_ATOMS: atom_id res chain seq x y z
N MET A 1 20.05 11.76 42.02
CA MET A 1 20.44 10.32 41.99
C MET A 1 20.76 9.98 40.56
N PHE A 2 22.06 9.93 40.23
CA PHE A 2 22.57 9.77 38.86
C PHE A 2 22.40 8.32 38.44
N ILE A 3 21.60 8.07 37.38
CA ILE A 3 21.58 6.80 36.69
C ILE A 3 22.81 6.77 35.78
N ARG A 4 23.80 5.96 36.14
CA ARG A 4 25.00 5.69 35.32
C ARG A 4 24.55 5.06 33.99
N GLN A 5 24.94 5.69 32.89
CA GLN A 5 24.94 5.11 31.56
C GLN A 5 25.77 3.81 31.57
N ILE A 6 25.11 2.68 31.44
CA ILE A 6 25.81 1.39 31.29
C ILE A 6 26.18 1.28 29.81
N HIS A 7 27.49 1.45 29.55
CA HIS A 7 28.07 1.18 28.24
C HIS A 7 28.38 -0.33 28.17
N TYR A 8 27.65 -1.07 27.36
CA TYR A 8 28.06 -2.43 26.99
C TYR A 8 29.14 -2.33 25.90
N ILE A 9 30.37 -2.73 26.25
CA ILE A 9 31.49 -2.83 25.34
C ILE A 9 31.59 -4.29 24.90
N SER A 10 31.37 -4.57 23.62
CA SER A 10 31.67 -5.86 23.01
C SER A 10 33.08 -5.77 22.39
N LEU A 11 34.02 -6.53 22.93
CA LEU A 11 35.40 -6.61 22.42
C LEU A 11 35.53 -7.72 21.36
N ILE A 12 35.77 -7.35 20.13
CA ILE A 12 36.20 -8.31 19.08
C ILE A 12 37.68 -8.03 18.76
N HIS A 13 38.54 -9.00 19.04
CA HIS A 13 39.95 -8.93 18.77
C HIS A 13 40.25 -9.44 17.35
N ARG A 14 40.68 -8.58 16.45
CA ARG A 14 41.28 -8.93 15.17
C ARG A 14 42.38 -7.91 14.82
N ASN A 15 43.62 -8.37 14.75
CA ASN A 15 44.79 -7.60 14.33
C ASN A 15 45.08 -6.28 15.08
N ASN A 16 45.44 -6.35 16.36
CA ASN A 16 46.07 -5.27 17.15
C ASN A 16 45.44 -3.86 17.07
N ARG A 17 44.19 -3.74 16.62
CA ARG A 17 43.37 -2.51 16.74
C ARG A 17 42.09 -2.85 17.47
N ILE A 18 41.93 -2.27 18.66
CA ILE A 18 40.69 -2.33 19.41
C ILE A 18 39.71 -1.39 18.71
N MET A 19 38.72 -1.94 17.97
CA MET A 19 37.56 -1.15 17.48
C MET A 19 36.50 -1.17 18.56
N ILE A 20 36.33 -0.04 19.25
CA ILE A 20 35.22 0.18 20.18
C ILE A 20 34.01 0.55 19.34
N PHE A 21 33.06 -0.37 19.17
CA PHE A 21 31.73 -0.04 18.66
C PHE A 21 30.93 0.60 19.80
N ALA A 22 30.83 1.92 19.84
CA ALA A 22 29.85 2.57 20.66
C ALA A 22 28.46 2.25 20.07
N MET A 23 27.68 1.45 20.79
CA MET A 23 26.28 1.25 20.44
C MET A 23 25.55 2.57 20.77
N GLU A 24 25.20 3.32 19.74
CA GLU A 24 24.40 4.54 19.90
C GLU A 24 22.99 4.14 20.33
N TRP A 25 22.68 4.39 21.61
CA TRP A 25 21.35 4.16 22.15
C TRP A 25 20.47 5.36 21.91
N LEU A 26 19.28 5.11 21.33
CA LEU A 26 18.25 6.13 21.20
C LEU A 26 17.76 6.58 22.58
N ASN A 27 17.76 7.88 22.84
CA ASN A 27 17.17 8.40 24.06
C ASN A 27 15.65 8.47 23.96
N TYR A 28 14.97 7.54 24.62
CA TYR A 28 13.51 7.42 24.59
C TYR A 28 12.77 8.63 25.18
N HIS A 29 13.37 9.39 26.13
CA HIS A 29 12.78 10.63 26.60
C HIS A 29 12.81 11.72 25.55
N HIS A 30 13.92 11.87 24.84
CA HIS A 30 14.01 12.82 23.74
C HIS A 30 13.05 12.46 22.62
N LEU A 31 12.93 11.14 22.32
CA LEU A 31 11.98 10.63 21.34
C LEU A 31 10.54 10.91 21.76
N LEU A 32 10.20 10.76 23.05
CA LEU A 32 8.87 11.07 23.59
C LEU A 32 8.50 12.55 23.39
N TYR A 33 9.43 13.45 23.67
CA TYR A 33 9.17 14.88 23.49
C TYR A 33 8.99 15.25 22.02
N PHE A 34 9.82 14.70 21.15
CA PHE A 34 9.66 14.83 19.71
C PHE A 34 8.31 14.31 19.24
N TRP A 35 7.93 13.08 19.61
CA TRP A 35 6.66 12.47 19.26
C TRP A 35 5.46 13.27 19.74
N THR A 36 5.50 13.76 21.00
CA THR A 36 4.43 14.58 21.55
C THR A 36 4.25 15.88 20.78
N VAL A 37 5.35 16.56 20.42
CA VAL A 37 5.31 17.79 19.60
C VAL A 37 4.78 17.48 18.18
N GLY A 38 5.24 16.40 17.55
CA GLY A 38 4.78 16.00 16.23
C GLY A 38 3.28 15.70 16.18
N ARG A 39 2.76 15.03 17.22
CA ARG A 39 1.34 14.71 17.36
C ARG A 39 0.44 15.93 17.57
N ILE A 40 0.89 16.90 18.37
CA ILE A 40 0.10 18.08 18.76
C ILE A 40 0.28 19.23 17.76
N GLY A 41 1.41 19.25 17.02
CA GLY A 41 1.76 20.32 16.08
C GLY A 41 2.16 21.64 16.74
N SER A 42 2.42 21.67 18.07
CA SER A 42 2.76 22.87 18.82
C SER A 42 3.63 22.55 20.03
N VAL A 43 4.81 23.19 20.11
CA VAL A 43 5.72 23.04 21.25
C VAL A 43 5.06 23.53 22.54
N SER A 44 4.32 24.65 22.50
CA SER A 44 3.66 25.21 23.67
C SER A 44 2.62 24.26 24.25
N ARG A 45 1.76 23.68 23.41
CA ARG A 45 0.74 22.72 23.87
C ARG A 45 1.37 21.40 24.33
N ALA A 46 2.39 20.93 23.63
CA ALA A 46 3.12 19.72 24.01
C ALA A 46 3.85 19.89 25.34
N SER A 47 4.46 21.04 25.61
CA SER A 47 5.13 21.30 26.88
C SER A 47 4.14 21.34 28.06
N ALA A 48 2.94 21.86 27.85
CA ALA A 48 1.87 21.83 28.87
C ALA A 48 1.42 20.36 29.14
N GLU A 49 1.23 19.53 28.12
CA GLU A 49 0.88 18.11 28.29
C GLU A 49 1.99 17.34 29.02
N LEU A 50 3.24 17.62 28.68
CA LEU A 50 4.42 16.99 29.31
C LEU A 50 4.75 17.56 30.69
N ARG A 51 4.10 18.63 31.12
CA ARG A 51 4.40 19.39 32.36
C ARG A 51 5.85 19.88 32.42
N LEU A 52 6.36 20.35 31.27
CA LEU A 52 7.71 20.88 31.10
C LEU A 52 7.68 22.28 30.52
N THR A 53 8.81 23.00 30.60
CA THR A 53 8.95 24.28 29.92
C THR A 53 9.16 24.09 28.41
N GLN A 54 8.75 25.08 27.60
CA GLN A 54 8.99 25.07 26.17
C GLN A 54 10.50 25.02 25.82
N ALA A 55 11.31 25.69 26.63
CA ALA A 55 12.76 25.67 26.48
C ALA A 55 13.34 24.28 26.67
N THR A 56 12.86 23.54 27.68
CA THR A 56 13.27 22.16 27.96
C THR A 56 12.90 21.26 26.79
N VAL A 57 11.64 21.29 26.35
CA VAL A 57 11.17 20.43 25.23
C VAL A 57 11.96 20.73 23.97
N SER A 58 12.16 22.00 23.63
CA SER A 58 12.94 22.40 22.45
C SER A 58 14.40 21.96 22.52
N ALA A 59 15.04 22.07 23.69
CA ALA A 59 16.43 21.63 23.89
C ALA A 59 16.57 20.11 23.72
N GLN A 60 15.64 19.33 24.26
CA GLN A 60 15.66 17.88 24.17
C GLN A 60 15.42 17.37 22.73
N ILE A 61 14.50 18.02 21.99
CA ILE A 61 14.32 17.73 20.56
C ILE A 61 15.60 18.06 19.78
N LYS A 62 16.23 19.19 20.06
CA LYS A 62 17.51 19.54 19.43
C LYS A 62 18.61 18.52 19.74
N SER A 63 18.64 17.97 20.96
CA SER A 63 19.58 16.91 21.34
C SER A 63 19.29 15.61 20.57
N LEU A 64 18.03 15.28 20.31
CA LEU A 64 17.66 14.15 19.46
C LEU A 64 18.13 14.38 18.01
N GLU A 65 17.86 15.55 17.45
CA GLU A 65 18.33 15.91 16.11
C GLU A 65 19.86 15.81 15.98
N GLN A 66 20.58 16.24 17.00
CA GLN A 66 22.05 16.15 17.04
C GLN A 66 22.53 14.69 17.09
N SER A 67 21.87 13.85 17.89
CA SER A 67 22.24 12.42 17.98
C SER A 67 21.93 11.64 16.70
N LEU A 68 20.89 12.05 15.95
CA LEU A 68 20.51 11.43 14.67
C LEU A 68 21.26 12.05 13.47
N GLY A 69 21.91 13.19 13.64
CA GLY A 69 22.58 13.93 12.56
C GLY A 69 21.61 14.63 11.59
N GLU A 70 20.31 14.62 11.87
CA GLU A 70 19.26 15.06 10.96
C GLU A 70 18.27 16.02 11.64
N LYS A 71 17.70 16.94 10.86
CA LYS A 71 16.61 17.79 11.31
C LYS A 71 15.28 17.06 11.21
N LEU A 72 14.51 17.06 12.29
CA LEU A 72 13.21 16.40 12.36
C LEU A 72 12.04 17.35 12.14
N PHE A 73 12.27 18.65 12.40
CA PHE A 73 11.30 19.70 12.14
C PHE A 73 11.89 20.84 11.31
N HIS A 74 11.04 21.48 10.52
CA HIS A 74 11.30 22.77 9.90
C HIS A 74 10.17 23.76 10.20
N LYS A 75 10.47 25.05 10.13
CA LYS A 75 9.47 26.11 10.31
C LYS A 75 8.78 26.41 8.99
N SER A 76 7.46 26.42 8.98
CA SER A 76 6.64 26.92 7.88
C SER A 76 5.72 28.02 8.43
N GLY A 77 6.13 29.26 8.26
CA GLY A 77 5.48 30.41 8.90
C GLY A 77 5.50 30.31 10.42
N ARG A 78 4.33 30.27 11.04
CA ARG A 78 4.16 30.12 12.50
C ARG A 78 4.05 28.66 12.96
N HIS A 79 4.07 27.70 12.03
CA HIS A 79 3.89 26.27 12.30
C HIS A 79 5.23 25.52 12.26
N LEU A 80 5.32 24.49 13.09
CA LEU A 80 6.40 23.53 13.08
C LEU A 80 5.92 22.30 12.33
N ILE A 81 6.61 21.93 11.25
CA ILE A 81 6.23 20.82 10.36
C ILE A 81 7.35 19.78 10.36
N LEU A 82 6.99 18.49 10.34
CA LEU A 82 7.96 17.41 10.24
C LEU A 82 8.69 17.46 8.89
N THR A 83 10.00 17.26 8.91
CA THR A 83 10.79 16.95 7.72
C THR A 83 10.47 15.53 7.23
N ASP A 84 10.98 15.12 6.08
CA ASP A 84 10.76 13.74 5.61
C ASP A 84 11.43 12.73 6.56
N THR A 85 12.65 13.00 7.04
CA THR A 85 13.27 12.22 8.13
C THR A 85 12.42 12.27 9.40
N GLY A 86 11.88 13.45 9.75
CA GLY A 86 10.97 13.63 10.89
C GLY A 86 9.73 12.75 10.80
N LYS A 87 9.12 12.60 9.63
CA LYS A 87 7.97 11.70 9.41
C LYS A 87 8.35 10.24 9.66
N VAL A 88 9.51 9.81 9.19
CA VAL A 88 10.03 8.46 9.42
C VAL A 88 10.22 8.21 10.93
N VAL A 89 10.94 9.10 11.61
CA VAL A 89 11.19 8.99 13.05
C VAL A 89 9.88 9.04 13.85
N PHE A 90 8.92 9.89 13.45
CA PHE A 90 7.63 10.01 14.11
C PHE A 90 6.84 8.70 14.05
N ARG A 91 6.85 8.01 12.92
CA ARG A 91 6.18 6.72 12.78
C ARG A 91 6.78 5.66 13.69
N TYR A 92 8.12 5.53 13.72
CA TYR A 92 8.76 4.61 14.66
C TYR A 92 8.49 4.97 16.12
N ALA A 93 8.48 6.25 16.46
CA ALA A 93 8.14 6.70 17.79
C ALA A 93 6.70 6.33 18.17
N GLU A 94 5.75 6.48 17.23
CA GLU A 94 4.35 6.10 17.45
C GLU A 94 4.20 4.59 17.70
N GLU A 95 4.92 3.75 16.97
CA GLU A 95 4.94 2.30 17.18
C GLU A 95 5.52 1.93 18.56
N ILE A 96 6.67 2.51 18.92
CA ILE A 96 7.35 2.27 20.19
C ILE A 96 6.45 2.64 21.38
N PHE A 97 5.86 3.84 21.35
CA PHE A 97 5.02 4.30 22.47
C PHE A 97 3.66 3.62 22.49
N SER A 98 3.10 3.22 21.34
CA SER A 98 1.90 2.40 21.28
C SER A 98 2.12 1.04 21.90
N LEU A 99 3.23 0.37 21.60
CA LEU A 99 3.60 -0.92 22.18
C LEU A 99 3.82 -0.81 23.70
N GLY A 100 4.46 0.30 24.15
CA GLY A 100 4.60 0.59 25.58
C GLY A 100 3.27 0.79 26.29
N GLN A 101 2.31 1.47 25.68
CA GLN A 101 0.96 1.63 26.21
C GLN A 101 0.20 0.30 26.27
N GLU A 102 0.35 -0.54 25.25
CA GLU A 102 -0.25 -1.89 25.20
C GLU A 102 0.28 -2.77 26.34
N LEU A 103 1.60 -2.79 26.54
CA LEU A 103 2.23 -3.48 27.66
C LEU A 103 1.64 -3.04 28.99
N MET A 104 1.54 -1.73 29.22
CA MET A 104 0.97 -1.18 30.45
C MET A 104 -0.52 -1.50 30.61
N GLY A 105 -1.27 -1.54 29.52
CA GLY A 105 -2.68 -1.93 29.48
C GLY A 105 -2.85 -3.41 29.86
N THR A 106 -2.06 -4.28 29.29
CA THR A 106 -2.05 -5.72 29.55
C THR A 106 -1.75 -6.03 31.02
N LEU A 107 -0.71 -5.39 31.58
CA LEU A 107 -0.34 -5.56 32.98
C LEU A 107 -1.41 -5.05 33.97
N LYS A 108 -2.21 -4.06 33.58
CA LYS A 108 -3.32 -3.52 34.39
C LYS A 108 -4.64 -4.26 34.19
N GLY A 109 -4.64 -5.39 33.46
CA GLY A 109 -5.85 -6.15 33.17
C GLY A 109 -6.90 -5.39 32.34
N ARG A 110 -6.47 -4.33 31.66
CA ARG A 110 -7.29 -3.56 30.72
C ARG A 110 -6.65 -3.67 29.34
N PRO A 111 -7.02 -4.67 28.53
CA PRO A 111 -6.58 -4.71 27.14
C PRO A 111 -7.26 -3.57 26.38
N GLN A 112 -6.73 -2.37 26.49
CA GLN A 112 -7.03 -1.28 25.57
C GLN A 112 -6.13 -1.46 24.34
N GLY A 113 -6.38 -2.51 23.57
CA GLY A 113 -5.75 -2.68 22.28
C GLY A 113 -6.22 -1.57 21.36
N ARG A 114 -5.43 -0.51 21.22
CA ARG A 114 -5.50 0.29 19.98
C ARG A 114 -5.17 -0.68 18.87
N LEU A 115 -6.15 -0.94 17.98
CA LEU A 115 -5.94 -1.79 16.82
C LEU A 115 -4.67 -1.31 16.12
N ALA A 116 -3.68 -2.19 15.99
CA ALA A 116 -2.49 -1.89 15.22
C ALA A 116 -2.91 -1.41 13.83
N ARG A 117 -2.27 -0.38 13.30
CA ARG A 117 -2.62 0.22 12.00
C ARG A 117 -1.78 -0.42 10.92
N VAL A 118 -2.40 -0.64 9.76
CA VAL A 118 -1.71 -0.92 8.51
C VAL A 118 -2.23 0.03 7.42
N ASN A 119 -1.34 0.75 6.78
CA ASN A 119 -1.64 1.66 5.68
C ASN A 119 -1.36 0.94 4.37
N VAL A 120 -2.39 0.69 3.59
CA VAL A 120 -2.32 -0.02 2.32
C VAL A 120 -2.55 0.97 1.19
N GLY A 121 -1.55 1.15 0.33
CA GLY A 121 -1.72 1.85 -0.94
C GLY A 121 -2.34 0.91 -1.97
N VAL A 122 -3.29 1.38 -2.75
CA VAL A 122 -3.91 0.62 -3.85
C VAL A 122 -3.86 1.50 -5.09
N THR A 123 -3.28 0.98 -6.18
CA THR A 123 -3.26 1.74 -7.43
C THR A 123 -4.66 2.02 -7.94
N ASP A 124 -4.90 3.20 -8.46
CA ASP A 124 -6.19 3.67 -8.99
C ASP A 124 -6.72 2.75 -10.11
N ILE A 125 -5.81 2.21 -10.91
CA ILE A 125 -6.10 1.27 -12.01
C ILE A 125 -6.59 -0.09 -11.49
N MET A 126 -6.19 -0.51 -10.29
CA MET A 126 -6.54 -1.82 -9.74
C MET A 126 -8.06 -1.96 -9.55
N PRO A 127 -8.70 -3.03 -10.09
CA PRO A 127 -10.12 -3.26 -9.87
C PRO A 127 -10.48 -3.36 -8.40
N LYS A 128 -11.44 -2.56 -7.94
CA LYS A 128 -11.84 -2.47 -6.52
C LYS A 128 -12.24 -3.82 -5.91
N LEU A 129 -12.86 -4.71 -6.69
CA LEU A 129 -13.21 -6.06 -6.24
C LEU A 129 -11.98 -6.96 -6.05
N VAL A 130 -10.92 -6.76 -6.83
CA VAL A 130 -9.64 -7.45 -6.62
C VAL A 130 -8.98 -6.93 -5.34
N ALA A 131 -8.87 -5.61 -5.19
CA ALA A 131 -8.35 -4.98 -3.98
C ALA A 131 -9.10 -5.47 -2.73
N TYR A 132 -10.43 -5.52 -2.77
CA TYR A 132 -11.25 -6.08 -1.68
C TYR A 132 -10.86 -7.52 -1.34
N ARG A 133 -10.77 -8.40 -2.34
CA ARG A 133 -10.41 -9.81 -2.13
C ARG A 133 -9.01 -10.00 -1.53
N LEU A 134 -8.09 -9.10 -1.85
CA LEU A 134 -6.74 -9.13 -1.31
C LEU A 134 -6.70 -8.64 0.14
N ILE A 135 -7.45 -7.59 0.47
CA ILE A 135 -7.40 -6.93 1.78
C ILE A 135 -8.30 -7.63 2.82
N GLU A 136 -9.45 -8.17 2.41
CA GLU A 136 -10.44 -8.80 3.31
C GLU A 136 -9.83 -9.79 4.31
N PRO A 137 -8.88 -10.68 3.95
CA PRO A 137 -8.30 -11.62 4.89
C PRO A 137 -7.57 -10.98 6.07
N ALA A 138 -6.96 -9.83 5.86
CA ALA A 138 -6.30 -9.11 6.95
C ALA A 138 -7.29 -8.56 8.00
N LEU A 139 -8.55 -8.32 7.62
CA LEU A 139 -9.62 -7.93 8.54
C LEU A 139 -10.15 -9.10 9.39
N LYS A 140 -9.85 -10.33 8.99
CA LYS A 140 -10.30 -11.57 9.66
C LYS A 140 -9.24 -12.19 10.57
N LEU A 141 -8.11 -11.51 10.76
CA LEU A 141 -7.07 -11.97 11.68
C LEU A 141 -7.58 -11.98 13.12
N LYS A 142 -7.07 -12.90 13.94
CA LYS A 142 -7.41 -13.02 15.35
C LYS A 142 -7.14 -11.74 16.13
N ASP A 143 -6.00 -11.10 15.81
CA ASP A 143 -5.66 -9.79 16.32
C ASP A 143 -6.08 -8.76 15.26
N PRO A 144 -7.16 -8.00 15.50
CA PRO A 144 -7.72 -7.13 14.49
C PRO A 144 -6.81 -5.92 14.21
N TYR A 145 -6.70 -5.57 12.94
CA TYR A 145 -5.96 -4.39 12.47
C TYR A 145 -6.93 -3.31 12.00
N ARG A 146 -6.56 -2.05 12.23
CA ARG A 146 -7.19 -0.92 11.55
C ARG A 146 -6.51 -0.72 10.22
N ILE A 147 -7.15 -1.15 9.14
CA ILE A 147 -6.65 -0.95 7.79
C ILE A 147 -7.04 0.44 7.30
N ILE A 148 -6.08 1.18 6.76
CA ILE A 148 -6.28 2.46 6.08
C ILE A 148 -5.87 2.26 4.63
N CYS A 149 -6.84 2.31 3.72
CA CYS A 149 -6.58 2.24 2.29
C CYS A 149 -6.43 3.65 1.73
N ARG A 150 -5.40 3.85 0.91
CA ARG A 150 -5.19 5.05 0.11
C ARG A 150 -5.12 4.66 -1.34
N GLU A 151 -5.83 5.38 -2.19
CA GLU A 151 -5.73 5.23 -3.63
C GLU A 151 -4.83 6.32 -4.22
N GLY A 152 -4.16 6.00 -5.30
CA GLY A 152 -3.30 6.93 -6.01
C GLY A 152 -2.60 6.28 -7.19
N THR A 153 -1.88 7.10 -7.94
CA THR A 153 -1.03 6.66 -9.03
C THR A 153 0.17 5.85 -8.51
N ASN A 154 0.80 5.06 -9.38
CA ASN A 154 2.01 4.32 -9.05
C ASN A 154 3.10 5.23 -8.46
N SER A 155 3.32 6.41 -9.02
CA SER A 155 4.34 7.36 -8.57
C SER A 155 4.04 7.95 -7.19
N GLU A 156 2.80 8.33 -6.93
CA GLU A 156 2.37 8.86 -5.63
C GLU A 156 2.50 7.81 -4.53
N LEU A 157 2.04 6.58 -4.80
CA LEU A 157 2.11 5.49 -3.84
C LEU A 157 3.55 5.02 -3.59
N LEU A 158 4.41 5.01 -4.60
CA LEU A 158 5.83 4.72 -4.42
C LEU A 158 6.54 5.80 -3.59
N ALA A 159 6.20 7.08 -3.80
CA ALA A 159 6.71 8.16 -2.97
C ALA A 159 6.23 8.01 -1.51
N ALA A 160 4.95 7.70 -1.29
CA ALA A 160 4.39 7.43 0.03
C ALA A 160 5.03 6.20 0.70
N LEU A 161 5.32 5.15 -0.07
CA LEU A 161 6.02 3.96 0.41
C LEU A 161 7.46 4.30 0.84
N ALA A 162 8.18 5.08 0.03
CA ALA A 162 9.57 5.47 0.31
C ALA A 162 9.73 6.25 1.62
N VAL A 163 8.73 7.07 1.98
CA VAL A 163 8.70 7.82 3.25
C VAL A 163 7.90 7.09 4.34
N HIS A 164 7.53 5.84 4.09
CA HIS A 164 6.75 5.01 4.99
C HIS A 164 5.36 5.56 5.38
N ASP A 165 4.74 6.38 4.57
CA ASP A 165 3.34 6.81 4.76
C ASP A 165 2.35 5.66 4.49
N ILE A 166 2.77 4.67 3.70
CA ILE A 166 2.10 3.37 3.54
C ILE A 166 3.06 2.22 3.84
N ASP A 167 2.54 1.11 4.33
CA ASP A 167 3.30 -0.08 4.72
C ASP A 167 3.48 -1.05 3.56
N VAL A 168 2.52 -1.08 2.66
CA VAL A 168 2.50 -1.90 1.45
C VAL A 168 1.68 -1.22 0.36
N MET A 169 2.10 -1.41 -0.89
CA MET A 169 1.35 -0.98 -2.07
C MET A 169 0.86 -2.22 -2.83
N LEU A 170 -0.40 -2.24 -3.18
CA LEU A 170 -1.01 -3.24 -4.07
C LEU A 170 -1.08 -2.65 -5.49
N SER A 171 -0.58 -3.39 -6.47
CA SER A 171 -0.45 -2.94 -7.86
C SER A 171 -0.80 -4.06 -8.84
N ASP A 172 -1.27 -3.68 -10.02
CA ASP A 172 -1.52 -4.52 -11.20
C ASP A 172 -0.27 -4.74 -12.07
N GLY A 173 0.88 -4.23 -11.63
CA GLY A 173 2.17 -4.40 -12.29
C GLY A 173 3.34 -4.29 -11.31
N PRO A 174 4.52 -4.77 -11.69
CA PRO A 174 5.73 -4.59 -10.92
C PRO A 174 6.19 -3.11 -10.98
N ILE A 175 7.04 -2.71 -10.03
CA ILE A 175 7.72 -1.42 -10.11
C ILE A 175 8.59 -1.39 -11.37
N ASP A 176 8.52 -0.27 -12.10
CA ASP A 176 9.43 -0.01 -13.20
C ASP A 176 10.88 0.07 -12.66
N PRO A 177 11.83 -0.71 -13.20
CA PRO A 177 13.23 -0.67 -12.79
C PRO A 177 13.88 0.71 -12.94
N ALA A 178 13.31 1.60 -13.77
CA ALA A 178 13.80 2.97 -13.94
C ALA A 178 13.47 3.89 -12.75
N VAL A 179 12.55 3.49 -11.86
CA VAL A 179 12.19 4.27 -10.68
C VAL A 179 13.23 4.07 -9.58
N ASN A 180 13.85 5.15 -9.13
CA ASN A 180 14.92 5.13 -8.12
C ASN A 180 14.36 4.98 -6.68
N VAL A 181 13.52 3.96 -6.45
CA VAL A 181 13.02 3.57 -5.12
C VAL A 181 13.46 2.14 -4.83
N LYS A 182 14.18 1.95 -3.74
CA LYS A 182 14.60 0.62 -3.30
C LYS A 182 13.41 -0.12 -2.66
N ALA A 183 12.60 -0.76 -3.49
CA ALA A 183 11.46 -1.56 -3.06
C ALA A 183 11.46 -2.94 -3.74
N PHE A 184 10.68 -3.86 -3.21
CA PHE A 184 10.63 -5.26 -3.65
C PHE A 184 9.24 -5.61 -4.14
N ASN A 185 9.17 -6.27 -5.29
CA ASN A 185 7.95 -6.81 -5.87
C ASN A 185 7.69 -8.22 -5.31
N HIS A 186 6.54 -8.44 -4.70
CA HIS A 186 6.08 -9.73 -4.25
C HIS A 186 4.87 -10.12 -5.10
N LEU A 187 5.03 -11.10 -5.99
CA LEU A 187 3.92 -11.60 -6.79
C LEU A 187 2.87 -12.22 -5.86
N LEU A 188 1.65 -11.69 -5.94
CA LEU A 188 0.49 -12.17 -5.20
C LEU A 188 -0.24 -13.30 -5.94
N GLY A 189 -0.27 -13.22 -7.27
CA GLY A 189 -0.88 -14.19 -8.14
C GLY A 189 -1.21 -13.61 -9.51
N GLU A 190 -1.75 -14.46 -10.37
CA GLU A 190 -2.20 -14.08 -11.71
C GLU A 190 -3.56 -14.71 -12.01
N CYS A 191 -4.31 -14.10 -12.91
CA CYS A 191 -5.58 -14.64 -13.37
C CYS A 191 -5.80 -14.29 -14.85
N GLY A 192 -6.64 -15.07 -15.51
CA GLY A 192 -7.03 -14.81 -16.90
C GLY A 192 -7.95 -13.58 -16.99
N VAL A 193 -8.15 -13.11 -18.21
CA VAL A 193 -9.03 -12.01 -18.56
C VAL A 193 -10.25 -12.53 -19.31
N ILE A 194 -11.44 -12.02 -18.96
CA ILE A 194 -12.71 -12.34 -19.59
C ILE A 194 -13.33 -11.11 -20.23
N LEU A 195 -14.07 -11.31 -21.30
CA LEU A 195 -14.90 -10.31 -21.93
C LEU A 195 -16.34 -10.43 -21.43
N LEU A 196 -16.92 -9.33 -21.05
CA LEU A 196 -18.27 -9.20 -20.51
C LEU A 196 -19.09 -8.21 -21.33
N GLY A 197 -20.40 -8.33 -21.27
CA GLY A 197 -21.32 -7.38 -21.86
C GLY A 197 -22.71 -7.51 -21.26
N ALA A 198 -23.56 -6.53 -21.50
CA ALA A 198 -24.98 -6.62 -21.19
C ALA A 198 -25.59 -7.87 -21.86
N PRO A 199 -26.67 -8.48 -21.32
CA PRO A 199 -27.21 -9.75 -21.82
C PRO A 199 -27.40 -9.81 -23.33
N GLN A 200 -27.92 -8.73 -23.93
CA GLN A 200 -28.13 -8.65 -25.39
C GLN A 200 -26.80 -8.68 -26.18
N LEU A 201 -25.73 -8.03 -25.68
CA LEU A 201 -24.42 -8.07 -26.31
C LEU A 201 -23.78 -9.44 -26.16
N ALA A 202 -23.93 -10.07 -24.99
CA ALA A 202 -23.42 -11.41 -24.78
C ALA A 202 -24.09 -12.44 -25.69
N VAL A 203 -25.41 -12.37 -25.87
CA VAL A 203 -26.14 -13.22 -26.84
C VAL A 203 -25.63 -12.99 -28.25
N LYS A 204 -25.37 -11.75 -28.65
CA LYS A 204 -24.92 -11.40 -30.00
C LYS A 204 -23.48 -11.88 -30.28
N TYR A 205 -22.56 -11.70 -29.32
CA TYR A 205 -21.13 -11.87 -29.58
C TYR A 205 -20.52 -13.17 -29.06
N ARG A 206 -21.21 -13.94 -28.20
CA ARG A 206 -20.76 -15.26 -27.75
C ARG A 206 -20.67 -16.29 -28.88
N PRO A 207 -21.68 -16.36 -29.79
CA PRO A 207 -21.53 -17.28 -30.96
C PRO A 207 -20.35 -16.85 -31.84
N ARG A 208 -19.54 -17.83 -32.26
CA ARG A 208 -18.33 -17.62 -33.08
C ARG A 208 -17.26 -16.71 -32.45
N PHE A 209 -17.26 -16.56 -31.12
CA PHE A 209 -16.15 -15.92 -30.40
C PHE A 209 -14.82 -16.59 -30.76
N PRO A 210 -13.72 -15.89 -30.99
CA PRO A 210 -13.58 -14.42 -30.86
C PRO A 210 -13.93 -13.65 -32.15
N ARG A 211 -14.10 -14.29 -33.31
CA ARG A 211 -14.32 -13.65 -34.62
C ARG A 211 -15.57 -12.75 -34.67
N SER A 212 -16.58 -13.04 -33.83
CA SER A 212 -17.78 -12.21 -33.71
C SER A 212 -17.53 -10.81 -33.17
N LEU A 213 -16.33 -10.54 -32.62
CA LEU A 213 -15.94 -9.26 -32.06
C LEU A 213 -15.45 -8.24 -33.09
N ASP A 214 -15.26 -8.65 -34.34
CA ASP A 214 -14.87 -7.71 -35.39
C ASP A 214 -15.98 -6.67 -35.61
N GLY A 215 -15.62 -5.38 -35.54
CA GLY A 215 -16.57 -4.25 -35.54
C GLY A 215 -17.43 -4.12 -34.27
N ALA A 216 -17.28 -4.98 -33.26
CA ALA A 216 -18.05 -4.87 -32.02
C ALA A 216 -17.72 -3.60 -31.22
N PRO A 217 -18.69 -2.98 -30.51
CA PRO A 217 -18.42 -1.84 -29.66
C PRO A 217 -17.65 -2.27 -28.40
N PHE A 218 -16.49 -1.67 -28.15
CA PHE A 218 -15.64 -1.94 -27.00
C PHE A 218 -15.55 -0.72 -26.08
N LEU A 219 -15.54 -1.02 -24.79
CA LEU A 219 -15.17 -0.10 -23.70
C LEU A 219 -13.84 -0.60 -23.13
N LEU A 220 -12.80 0.22 -23.21
CA LEU A 220 -11.45 -0.20 -22.89
C LEU A 220 -10.85 0.63 -21.76
N PRO A 221 -9.85 0.10 -21.05
CA PRO A 221 -8.96 0.93 -20.25
C PRO A 221 -8.18 1.90 -21.14
N THR A 222 -7.74 3.02 -20.58
CA THR A 222 -6.85 3.97 -21.28
C THR A 222 -5.51 3.32 -21.66
N SER A 223 -4.85 3.86 -22.66
CA SER A 223 -3.66 3.28 -23.32
C SER A 223 -2.43 3.15 -22.42
N ASN A 224 -2.40 3.85 -21.28
CA ASN A 224 -1.28 3.85 -20.32
C ASN A 224 -1.27 2.62 -19.39
N THR A 225 -2.24 1.69 -19.49
CA THR A 225 -2.34 0.53 -18.60
C THR A 225 -1.69 -0.72 -19.19
N THR A 226 -1.18 -1.61 -18.33
CA THR A 226 -0.65 -2.93 -18.73
C THR A 226 -1.76 -3.81 -19.32
N ALA A 227 -2.95 -3.77 -18.73
CA ALA A 227 -4.13 -4.49 -19.22
C ALA A 227 -4.46 -4.10 -20.66
N ARG A 228 -4.48 -2.78 -20.97
CA ARG A 228 -4.77 -2.31 -22.34
C ARG A 228 -3.78 -2.86 -23.37
N ARG A 229 -2.48 -2.80 -23.07
CA ARG A 229 -1.46 -3.33 -23.98
C ARG A 229 -1.67 -4.81 -24.29
N SER A 230 -1.97 -5.62 -23.27
CA SER A 230 -2.24 -7.05 -23.45
C SER A 230 -3.51 -7.32 -24.25
N ILE A 231 -4.54 -6.47 -24.08
CA ILE A 231 -5.79 -6.57 -24.86
C ILE A 231 -5.53 -6.23 -26.32
N ASP A 232 -4.81 -5.13 -26.60
CA ASP A 232 -4.48 -4.69 -27.95
C ASP A 232 -3.66 -5.77 -28.69
N GLN A 233 -2.66 -6.36 -28.05
CA GLN A 233 -1.87 -7.48 -28.58
C GLN A 233 -2.73 -8.70 -28.90
N TRP A 234 -3.69 -9.04 -28.02
CA TRP A 234 -4.61 -10.13 -28.26
C TRP A 234 -5.54 -9.84 -29.44
N LEU A 235 -6.11 -8.63 -29.55
CA LEU A 235 -6.95 -8.22 -30.68
C LEU A 235 -6.18 -8.30 -32.02
N GLU A 236 -4.91 -7.87 -32.01
CA GLU A 236 -4.03 -7.99 -33.20
C GLU A 236 -3.76 -9.46 -33.56
N SER A 237 -3.45 -10.32 -32.57
CA SER A 237 -3.17 -11.73 -32.82
C SER A 237 -4.37 -12.49 -33.37
N GLU A 238 -5.58 -12.12 -32.95
CA GLU A 238 -6.84 -12.69 -33.44
C GLU A 238 -7.35 -12.00 -34.73
N ASN A 239 -6.63 -10.96 -35.21
CA ASN A 239 -7.00 -10.13 -36.36
C ASN A 239 -8.42 -9.54 -36.24
N ILE A 240 -8.73 -9.00 -35.03
CA ILE A 240 -10.00 -8.36 -34.69
C ILE A 240 -9.84 -6.85 -34.61
N ARG A 241 -10.72 -6.12 -35.27
CA ARG A 241 -10.78 -4.65 -35.25
C ARG A 241 -12.07 -4.16 -34.65
N PRO A 242 -12.13 -3.98 -33.32
CA PRO A 242 -13.32 -3.50 -32.66
C PRO A 242 -13.55 -2.01 -32.92
N THR A 243 -14.78 -1.55 -32.69
CA THR A 243 -15.08 -0.11 -32.60
C THR A 243 -14.88 0.33 -31.16
N ILE A 244 -13.86 1.14 -30.89
CA ILE A 244 -13.63 1.70 -29.54
C ILE A 244 -14.66 2.82 -29.33
N VAL A 245 -15.61 2.60 -28.40
CA VAL A 245 -16.68 3.54 -28.09
C VAL A 245 -16.22 4.56 -27.04
N ALA A 246 -15.50 4.10 -26.02
CA ALA A 246 -14.96 4.94 -24.96
C ALA A 246 -13.79 4.26 -24.25
N GLU A 247 -12.96 5.07 -23.62
CA GLU A 247 -11.80 4.67 -22.83
C GLU A 247 -11.90 5.25 -21.42
N PHE A 248 -11.49 4.46 -20.40
CA PHE A 248 -11.66 4.79 -18.99
C PHE A 248 -10.39 4.51 -18.19
N GLU A 249 -10.00 5.43 -17.33
CA GLU A 249 -8.99 5.17 -16.30
C GLU A 249 -9.58 4.35 -15.15
N ASP A 250 -10.82 4.66 -14.75
CA ASP A 250 -11.52 3.96 -13.68
C ASP A 250 -12.28 2.73 -14.20
N SER A 251 -11.87 1.56 -13.76
CA SER A 251 -12.51 0.29 -14.08
C SER A 251 -13.94 0.16 -13.54
N ALA A 252 -14.32 0.91 -12.51
CA ALA A 252 -15.71 0.90 -12.00
C ALA A 252 -16.64 1.68 -12.93
N LEU A 253 -16.20 2.84 -13.39
CA LEU A 253 -16.96 3.64 -14.36
C LEU A 253 -17.13 2.88 -15.68
N LEU A 254 -16.08 2.22 -16.18
CA LEU A 254 -16.14 1.36 -17.35
C LEU A 254 -17.27 0.30 -17.24
N LYS A 255 -17.38 -0.37 -16.07
CA LYS A 255 -18.41 -1.39 -15.83
C LYS A 255 -19.84 -0.82 -15.81
N VAL A 256 -20.01 0.40 -15.32
CA VAL A 256 -21.31 1.11 -15.35
C VAL A 256 -21.77 1.35 -16.78
N PHE A 257 -20.86 1.78 -17.67
CA PHE A 257 -21.17 1.94 -19.09
C PHE A 257 -21.45 0.58 -19.76
N GLY A 258 -20.67 -0.45 -19.41
CA GLY A 258 -20.89 -1.82 -19.89
C GLY A 258 -22.25 -2.41 -19.48
N GLN A 259 -22.70 -2.14 -18.25
CA GLN A 259 -24.04 -2.50 -17.76
C GLN A 259 -25.16 -1.92 -18.63
N ARG A 260 -24.96 -0.71 -19.14
CA ARG A 260 -25.92 -0.02 -20.01
C ARG A 260 -25.93 -0.55 -21.46
N GLY A 261 -25.03 -1.49 -21.76
CA GLY A 261 -24.98 -2.09 -23.10
C GLY A 261 -24.30 -1.23 -24.17
N LEU A 262 -23.51 -0.23 -23.75
CA LEU A 262 -22.81 0.65 -24.69
C LEU A 262 -21.62 -0.01 -25.39
N GLY A 263 -21.13 -1.13 -24.82
CA GLY A 263 -20.06 -1.92 -25.40
C GLY A 263 -19.73 -3.14 -24.55
N VAL A 264 -18.93 -4.04 -25.11
CA VAL A 264 -18.30 -5.13 -24.36
C VAL A 264 -17.05 -4.61 -23.67
N PHE A 265 -16.69 -5.23 -22.53
CA PHE A 265 -15.56 -4.79 -21.73
C PHE A 265 -14.86 -5.96 -21.05
N VAL A 266 -13.62 -5.76 -20.64
CA VAL A 266 -12.81 -6.78 -19.99
C VAL A 266 -12.86 -6.68 -18.47
N ALA A 267 -12.67 -7.84 -17.82
CA ALA A 267 -12.45 -7.91 -16.37
C ALA A 267 -11.58 -9.14 -16.02
N PRO A 268 -10.87 -9.08 -14.88
CA PRO A 268 -10.18 -10.25 -14.34
C PRO A 268 -11.14 -11.41 -14.09
N SER A 269 -10.75 -12.61 -14.51
CA SER A 269 -11.60 -13.81 -14.38
C SER A 269 -11.95 -14.12 -12.92
N VAL A 270 -11.06 -13.80 -12.00
CA VAL A 270 -11.21 -14.04 -10.56
C VAL A 270 -12.42 -13.31 -9.94
N ILE A 271 -12.84 -12.19 -10.51
CA ILE A 271 -14.01 -11.41 -10.03
C ILE A 271 -15.24 -11.56 -10.94
N SER A 272 -15.22 -12.53 -11.85
CA SER A 272 -16.28 -12.73 -12.87
C SER A 272 -17.68 -12.84 -12.26
N ALA A 273 -17.84 -13.65 -11.22
CA ALA A 273 -19.14 -13.89 -10.60
C ALA A 273 -19.72 -12.63 -9.96
N GLU A 274 -18.90 -11.84 -9.27
CA GLU A 274 -19.31 -10.58 -8.64
C GLU A 274 -19.66 -9.54 -9.67
N VAL A 275 -18.84 -9.38 -10.71
CA VAL A 275 -19.11 -8.42 -11.80
C VAL A 275 -20.40 -8.75 -12.50
N GLN A 276 -20.64 -10.04 -12.84
CA GLN A 276 -21.89 -10.46 -13.48
C GLN A 276 -23.12 -10.16 -12.61
N ARG A 277 -23.03 -10.43 -11.31
CA ARG A 277 -24.12 -10.20 -10.37
C ARG A 277 -24.37 -8.70 -10.13
N GLN A 278 -23.32 -7.93 -9.90
CA GLN A 278 -23.40 -6.52 -9.52
C GLN A 278 -23.86 -5.63 -10.67
N TYR A 279 -23.37 -5.91 -11.88
CA TYR A 279 -23.62 -5.07 -13.06
C TYR A 279 -24.62 -5.72 -14.04
N ASN A 280 -25.23 -6.85 -13.69
CA ASN A 280 -26.16 -7.57 -14.55
C ASN A 280 -25.63 -7.78 -15.97
N VAL A 281 -24.38 -8.24 -16.07
CA VAL A 281 -23.68 -8.55 -17.33
C VAL A 281 -23.42 -10.05 -17.45
N LYS A 282 -23.07 -10.50 -18.64
CA LYS A 282 -22.78 -11.92 -18.92
C LYS A 282 -21.40 -12.05 -19.60
N VAL A 283 -20.77 -13.17 -19.38
CA VAL A 283 -19.51 -13.51 -20.08
C VAL A 283 -19.79 -13.70 -21.57
N VAL A 284 -19.04 -13.01 -22.40
CA VAL A 284 -19.00 -13.17 -23.86
C VAL A 284 -17.98 -14.25 -24.22
N GLY A 285 -16.79 -14.18 -23.65
CA GLY A 285 -15.73 -15.16 -23.88
C GLY A 285 -14.52 -14.91 -22.96
N ARG A 286 -13.48 -15.72 -23.12
CA ARG A 286 -12.20 -15.57 -22.43
C ARG A 286 -11.12 -15.16 -23.44
N LEU A 287 -10.28 -14.22 -23.05
CA LEU A 287 -9.13 -13.84 -23.86
C LEU A 287 -8.00 -14.83 -23.58
N GLU A 288 -7.85 -15.84 -24.45
CA GLU A 288 -6.84 -16.88 -24.26
C GLU A 288 -5.43 -16.28 -24.32
N GLY A 289 -4.57 -16.70 -23.40
CA GLY A 289 -3.19 -16.19 -23.30
C GLY A 289 -3.05 -14.80 -22.66
N VAL A 290 -4.15 -14.12 -22.33
CA VAL A 290 -4.11 -12.84 -21.62
C VAL A 290 -4.25 -13.06 -20.12
N THR A 291 -3.25 -12.60 -19.36
CA THR A 291 -3.24 -12.71 -17.90
C THR A 291 -2.98 -11.34 -17.25
N GLU A 292 -3.60 -11.11 -16.12
CA GLU A 292 -3.29 -10.01 -15.23
C GLU A 292 -2.55 -10.54 -14.00
N ARG A 293 -1.52 -9.79 -13.56
CA ARG A 293 -0.69 -10.12 -12.41
C ARG A 293 -0.83 -9.04 -11.35
N TYR A 294 -0.90 -9.47 -10.10
CA TYR A 294 -1.02 -8.56 -8.97
C TYR A 294 0.18 -8.70 -8.04
N TYR A 295 0.63 -7.57 -7.52
CA TYR A 295 1.83 -7.47 -6.70
C TYR A 295 1.53 -6.75 -5.39
N ALA A 296 2.20 -7.22 -4.32
CA ALA A 296 2.45 -6.40 -3.15
C ALA A 296 3.86 -5.82 -3.28
N ILE A 297 3.99 -4.53 -3.09
CA ILE A 297 5.25 -3.81 -3.19
C ILE A 297 5.57 -3.26 -1.81
N SER A 298 6.77 -3.55 -1.30
CA SER A 298 7.21 -3.12 0.03
C SER A 298 8.70 -2.76 0.04
N LEU A 299 9.14 -2.02 1.07
CA LEU A 299 10.57 -1.72 1.26
C LEU A 299 11.34 -2.91 1.83
N ASP A 300 10.66 -3.87 2.43
CA ASP A 300 11.25 -5.08 2.97
C ASP A 300 11.34 -6.18 1.90
N ARG A 301 12.50 -6.86 1.85
CA ARG A 301 12.70 -8.04 0.99
C ARG A 301 11.79 -9.21 1.35
N LYS A 302 11.35 -9.29 2.60
CA LYS A 302 10.38 -10.27 3.10
C LYS A 302 9.28 -9.53 3.81
N LEU A 303 8.03 -9.83 3.49
CA LEU A 303 6.87 -9.30 4.17
C LEU A 303 6.88 -9.78 5.63
N LYS A 304 6.89 -8.86 6.59
CA LYS A 304 6.96 -9.18 8.03
C LYS A 304 5.68 -8.80 8.78
N HIS A 305 5.00 -7.73 8.32
CA HIS A 305 3.79 -7.26 8.99
C HIS A 305 2.68 -8.31 8.85
N PRO A 306 2.08 -8.82 9.96
CA PRO A 306 1.13 -9.94 9.89
C PRO A 306 -0.06 -9.70 8.96
N ALA A 307 -0.61 -8.48 8.93
CA ALA A 307 -1.70 -8.13 8.01
C ALA A 307 -1.24 -8.19 6.54
N VAL A 308 -0.01 -7.77 6.22
CA VAL A 308 0.54 -7.83 4.86
C VAL A 308 0.84 -9.26 4.46
N VAL A 309 1.32 -10.07 5.38
CA VAL A 309 1.52 -11.52 5.18
C VAL A 309 0.17 -12.20 4.89
N ALA A 310 -0.87 -11.88 5.67
CA ALA A 310 -2.22 -12.42 5.45
C ALA A 310 -2.79 -12.03 4.08
N ILE A 311 -2.57 -10.78 3.63
CA ILE A 311 -2.91 -10.34 2.27
C ILE A 311 -2.19 -11.20 1.23
N SER A 312 -0.88 -11.43 1.40
CA SER A 312 -0.06 -12.21 0.45
C SER A 312 -0.47 -13.67 0.39
N ASP A 313 -0.67 -14.32 1.53
CA ASP A 313 -1.01 -15.74 1.60
C ASP A 313 -2.42 -16.02 1.04
N ALA A 314 -3.37 -15.17 1.36
CA ALA A 314 -4.73 -15.28 0.83
C ALA A 314 -4.78 -15.01 -0.70
N ALA A 315 -3.94 -14.11 -1.18
CA ALA A 315 -3.82 -13.83 -2.61
C ALA A 315 -3.36 -15.09 -3.37
N ARG A 316 -2.31 -15.75 -2.91
CA ARG A 316 -1.79 -16.98 -3.51
C ARG A 316 -2.83 -18.10 -3.55
N ALA A 317 -3.65 -18.20 -2.51
CA ALA A 317 -4.72 -19.21 -2.46
C ALA A 317 -5.90 -18.88 -3.39
N ARG A 318 -6.17 -17.61 -3.70
CA ARG A 318 -7.36 -17.15 -4.43
C ARG A 318 -7.09 -16.75 -5.88
N LEU A 319 -5.86 -16.31 -6.19
CA LEU A 319 -5.45 -15.86 -7.53
C LEU A 319 -4.64 -16.92 -8.28
N GLY A 320 -4.09 -17.93 -7.58
CA GLY A 320 -3.23 -18.99 -8.14
C GLY A 320 -3.99 -20.23 -8.60
N GLY A 321 -5.26 -20.10 -9.01
CA GLY A 321 -6.10 -21.20 -9.52
C GLY A 321 -6.33 -21.10 -11.01
#